data_f222cd83bb71157c2a3a1f5f93e8318d
#
_entry.id   f222cd83bb71157c2a3a1f5f93e8318d
#
_cell.length_a   1.000
_cell.length_b   1.000
_cell.length_c   1.000
_cell.angle_alpha   90.00
_cell.angle_beta   90.00
_cell.angle_gamma   90.00
#
_symmetry.space_group_name_H-M   'P 1'
#
loop_
_entity.id
_entity.type
_entity.pdbx_description
1 polymer ?
#
loop_
_entity_poly.entity_id
_entity_poly.type
_entity_poly.pdbx_seq_one_letter_code
_entity_poly.pdbx_strand_id
1 'polypeptide(L)'
;MYKRQVQDPSLSRARRIAEDLLKLYHTNELDELYIIYTTMVNAMQEEAQVAQLLPLKKTDFKIPVPIDIPLEGLALKPSAEEVMDHIVPNYVVGFVYGALVEAFSCEQNARMMAMEGATNSAKQMLKELDIEYNRARQAAITQEITEVIAGAKSQKKKKK
;
A
#
# COMPACT_ATOMS: atom_id res chain seq x y z
N MET A 1 17.28 -2.18 13.35
CA MET A 1 15.83 -2.42 13.40
C MET A 1 15.10 -1.14 12.96
N TYR A 2 14.69 -1.05 11.68
CA TYR A 2 14.31 0.21 11.01
C TYR A 2 12.79 0.34 10.83
N LYS A 3 12.03 0.21 11.92
CA LYS A 3 10.55 0.30 11.91
C LYS A 3 9.96 1.68 11.57
N ARG A 4 10.78 2.74 11.43
CA ARG A 4 10.29 4.12 11.18
C ARG A 4 10.44 4.60 9.75
N GLN A 5 10.84 3.74 8.83
CA GLN A 5 11.23 4.15 7.47
C GLN A 5 10.04 4.37 6.54
N VAL A 6 8.95 3.68 6.79
CA VAL A 6 7.75 3.73 5.93
C VAL A 6 6.94 5.02 6.12
N GLN A 7 7.11 5.72 7.24
CA GLN A 7 6.30 6.91 7.56
C GLN A 7 6.68 8.18 6.80
N ASP A 8 7.88 8.24 6.21
CA ASP A 8 8.35 9.41 5.45
C ASP A 8 9.48 9.01 4.49
N PRO A 9 9.14 8.60 3.25
CA PRO A 9 10.11 8.24 2.23
C PRO A 9 10.78 9.51 1.66
N SER A 10 11.91 9.92 2.25
CA SER A 10 12.71 11.03 1.74
C SER A 10 13.98 10.55 1.06
N LEU A 11 14.39 11.27 -0.01
CA LEU A 11 15.63 10.97 -0.74
C LEU A 11 16.86 11.04 0.17
N SER A 12 16.90 11.98 1.13
CA SER A 12 18.00 12.10 2.09
C SER A 12 18.14 10.87 2.98
N ARG A 13 17.02 10.27 3.35
CA ARG A 13 17.00 9.03 4.14
C ARG A 13 17.45 7.84 3.32
N ALA A 14 16.96 7.73 2.08
CA ALA A 14 17.40 6.69 1.14
C ALA A 14 18.91 6.77 0.85
N ARG A 15 19.45 7.98 0.66
CA ARG A 15 20.86 8.21 0.45
C ARG A 15 21.70 7.73 1.64
N ARG A 16 21.32 8.08 2.86
CA ARG A 16 22.04 7.63 4.06
C ARG A 16 22.05 6.12 4.21
N ILE A 17 20.90 5.46 3.95
CA ILE A 17 20.82 3.99 3.97
C ILE A 17 21.72 3.39 2.91
N ALA A 18 21.68 3.91 1.68
CA ALA A 18 22.52 3.42 0.59
C ALA A 18 24.02 3.61 0.87
N GLU A 19 24.41 4.75 1.43
CA GLU A 19 25.82 5.01 1.81
C GLU A 19 26.30 4.05 2.90
N ASP A 20 25.48 3.78 3.91
CA ASP A 20 25.82 2.81 4.96
C ASP A 20 25.98 1.39 4.39
N LEU A 21 25.08 0.97 3.51
CA LEU A 21 25.13 -0.34 2.86
C LEU A 21 26.32 -0.48 1.91
N LEU A 22 26.62 0.57 1.12
CA LEU A 22 27.79 0.58 0.23
C LEU A 22 29.11 0.52 1.01
N LYS A 23 29.19 1.18 2.16
CA LYS A 23 30.38 1.06 3.05
C LYS A 23 30.60 -0.38 3.48
N LEU A 24 29.56 -1.07 3.96
CA LEU A 24 29.64 -2.47 4.38
C LEU A 24 30.03 -3.40 3.22
N TYR A 25 29.54 -3.10 2.03
CA TYR A 25 29.93 -3.85 0.83
C TYR A 25 31.39 -3.62 0.43
N HIS A 26 31.87 -2.36 0.49
CA HIS A 26 33.28 -2.03 0.19
C HIS A 26 34.26 -2.56 1.24
N THR A 27 33.84 -2.70 2.51
CA THR A 27 34.67 -3.32 3.55
C THR A 27 34.69 -4.85 3.49
N ASN A 28 34.01 -5.46 2.50
CA ASN A 28 33.83 -6.92 2.37
C ASN A 28 33.14 -7.56 3.59
N GLU A 29 32.29 -6.80 4.30
CA GLU A 29 31.44 -7.33 5.36
C GLU A 29 30.15 -7.93 4.80
N LEU A 30 29.77 -7.57 3.58
CA LEU A 30 28.62 -8.07 2.84
C LEU A 30 29.05 -8.52 1.45
N ASP A 31 28.64 -9.74 1.07
CA ASP A 31 28.88 -10.29 -0.26
C ASP A 31 27.72 -10.00 -1.22
N GLU A 32 26.50 -9.99 -0.71
CA GLU A 32 25.27 -9.76 -1.49
C GLU A 32 24.30 -8.86 -0.74
N LEU A 33 23.62 -8.02 -1.49
CA LEU A 33 22.59 -7.12 -0.96
C LEU A 33 21.27 -7.33 -1.69
N TYR A 34 20.23 -7.64 -0.93
CA TYR A 34 18.86 -7.79 -1.41
C TYR A 34 17.94 -6.75 -0.79
N ILE A 35 16.99 -6.27 -1.56
CA ILE A 35 15.88 -5.44 -1.09
C ILE A 35 14.59 -6.22 -1.25
N ILE A 36 13.81 -6.26 -0.18
CA ILE A 36 12.45 -6.80 -0.16
C ILE A 36 11.49 -5.65 0.02
N TYR A 37 10.60 -5.45 -0.92
CA TYR A 37 9.63 -4.37 -0.90
C TYR A 37 8.32 -4.81 -1.56
N THR A 38 7.25 -4.05 -1.34
CA THR A 38 5.93 -4.32 -1.93
C THR A 38 5.74 -3.47 -3.16
N THR A 39 5.33 -4.08 -4.26
CA THR A 39 4.96 -3.42 -5.51
C THR A 39 3.46 -3.48 -5.73
N MET A 40 2.91 -2.47 -6.39
CA MET A 40 1.52 -2.42 -6.79
C MET A 40 1.36 -3.03 -8.19
N VAL A 41 0.70 -4.19 -8.27
CA VAL A 41 0.35 -4.82 -9.55
C VAL A 41 -0.88 -4.13 -10.14
N ASN A 42 -1.87 -3.86 -9.29
CA ASN A 42 -3.06 -3.08 -9.61
C ASN A 42 -3.64 -2.48 -8.30
N ALA A 43 -4.70 -1.67 -8.41
CA ALA A 43 -5.30 -0.97 -7.27
C ALA A 43 -5.77 -1.90 -6.12
N MET A 44 -6.00 -3.18 -6.40
CA MET A 44 -6.50 -4.18 -5.44
C MET A 44 -5.46 -5.25 -5.08
N GLN A 45 -4.35 -5.32 -5.81
CA GLN A 45 -3.38 -6.39 -5.66
C GLN A 45 -1.98 -5.84 -5.49
N GLU A 46 -1.39 -6.21 -4.39
CA GLU A 46 -0.02 -5.89 -4.02
C GLU A 46 0.79 -7.18 -3.95
N GLU A 47 2.05 -7.13 -4.34
CA GLU A 47 2.95 -8.27 -4.35
C GLU A 47 4.28 -7.92 -3.72
N ALA A 48 4.77 -8.81 -2.86
CA ALA A 48 6.11 -8.66 -2.29
C ALA A 48 7.16 -9.11 -3.31
N GLN A 49 8.10 -8.22 -3.62
CA GLN A 49 9.19 -8.49 -4.53
C GLN A 49 10.53 -8.51 -3.80
N VAL A 50 11.42 -9.36 -4.29
CA VAL A 50 12.80 -9.46 -3.83
C VAL A 50 13.68 -9.09 -5.02
N ALA A 51 14.48 -8.03 -4.87
CA ALA A 51 15.42 -7.60 -5.88
C ALA A 51 16.85 -7.67 -5.33
N GLN A 52 17.76 -8.28 -6.09
CA GLN A 52 19.17 -8.23 -5.78
C GLN A 52 19.71 -6.87 -6.21
N LEU A 53 20.31 -6.14 -5.27
CA LEU A 53 20.85 -4.82 -5.53
C LEU A 53 22.35 -4.86 -5.82
N LEU A 54 23.09 -5.72 -5.12
CA LEU A 54 24.52 -5.93 -5.31
C LEU A 54 24.86 -7.43 -5.19
N PRO A 55 25.80 -7.96 -5.97
CA PRO A 55 26.46 -7.33 -7.12
C PRO A 55 25.47 -7.13 -8.28
N LEU A 56 25.73 -6.10 -9.09
CA LEU A 56 24.93 -5.82 -10.28
C LEU A 56 25.12 -6.91 -11.34
N LYS A 57 24.03 -7.52 -11.79
CA LYS A 57 24.06 -8.53 -12.86
C LYS A 57 23.77 -7.87 -14.20
N LYS A 58 24.55 -8.21 -15.23
CA LYS A 58 24.31 -7.73 -16.61
C LYS A 58 22.93 -8.11 -17.13
N THR A 59 22.34 -9.19 -16.61
CA THR A 59 20.99 -9.65 -16.97
C THR A 59 19.88 -8.70 -16.57
N ASP A 60 20.09 -7.91 -15.52
CA ASP A 60 19.08 -7.02 -14.96
C ASP A 60 18.92 -5.74 -15.78
N PHE A 61 19.91 -5.45 -16.65
CA PHE A 61 19.93 -4.31 -17.56
C PHE A 61 19.58 -4.67 -19.01
N LYS A 62 18.87 -5.77 -19.25
CA LYS A 62 18.33 -6.09 -20.58
C LYS A 62 17.24 -5.08 -20.95
N ILE A 63 17.66 -3.94 -21.44
CA ILE A 63 16.79 -3.07 -22.19
C ILE A 63 16.60 -3.75 -23.55
N PRO A 64 15.38 -4.08 -23.98
CA PRO A 64 15.11 -4.41 -25.37
C PRO A 64 15.29 -3.11 -26.15
N VAL A 65 16.51 -2.77 -26.49
CA VAL A 65 16.80 -1.66 -27.41
C VAL A 65 16.62 -2.24 -28.80
N PRO A 66 15.54 -1.91 -29.53
CA PRO A 66 15.43 -2.23 -30.94
C PRO A 66 16.24 -1.19 -31.68
N ILE A 67 17.56 -1.19 -31.51
CA ILE A 67 18.36 -0.14 -32.15
C ILE A 67 19.63 -0.81 -32.68
N ASP A 68 19.72 -0.85 -33.99
CA ASP A 68 20.95 -0.89 -34.75
C ASP A 68 21.81 0.37 -34.49
N ILE A 69 22.05 0.72 -33.23
CA ILE A 69 23.07 1.70 -32.90
C ILE A 69 24.35 0.91 -32.73
N PRO A 70 25.35 1.12 -33.62
CA PRO A 70 26.65 0.54 -33.40
C PRO A 70 27.21 1.08 -32.09
N LEU A 71 27.30 0.23 -31.07
CA LEU A 71 27.93 0.52 -29.77
C LEU A 71 29.45 0.81 -29.89
N GLU A 72 29.97 0.73 -31.10
CA GLU A 72 31.41 0.85 -31.41
C GLU A 72 31.96 2.28 -31.31
N GLY A 73 31.23 3.24 -30.75
CA GLY A 73 31.68 4.63 -30.63
C GLY A 73 31.54 5.29 -29.29
N LEU A 74 31.03 4.60 -28.28
CA LEU A 74 30.89 5.16 -26.93
C LEU A 74 32.24 5.22 -26.22
N ALA A 75 32.98 6.32 -26.42
CA ALA A 75 34.18 6.62 -25.64
C ALA A 75 33.74 7.16 -24.26
N LEU A 76 33.82 6.31 -23.23
CA LEU A 76 33.66 6.72 -21.84
C LEU A 76 34.93 7.48 -21.39
N LYS A 77 34.78 8.70 -20.93
CA LYS A 77 35.88 9.53 -20.43
C LYS A 77 35.68 9.81 -18.94
N PRO A 78 36.69 9.70 -18.09
CA PRO A 78 38.07 9.33 -18.45
C PRO A 78 38.26 7.82 -18.71
N SER A 79 37.56 6.93 -17.99
CA SER A 79 37.53 5.48 -18.20
C SER A 79 36.16 4.90 -17.87
N ALA A 80 35.85 3.69 -18.36
CA ALA A 80 34.61 3.00 -18.05
C ALA A 80 34.49 2.72 -16.52
N GLU A 81 35.61 2.44 -15.88
CA GLU A 81 35.70 2.10 -14.47
C GLU A 81 35.33 3.31 -13.58
N GLU A 82 35.94 4.47 -13.81
CA GLU A 82 35.64 5.70 -13.09
C GLU A 82 34.18 6.16 -13.30
N VAL A 83 33.65 5.99 -14.51
CA VAL A 83 32.25 6.31 -14.79
C VAL A 83 31.30 5.40 -14.00
N MET A 84 31.64 4.10 -13.91
CA MET A 84 30.83 3.17 -13.13
C MET A 84 30.91 3.44 -11.63
N ASP A 85 32.09 3.83 -11.12
CA ASP A 85 32.25 4.20 -9.70
C ASP A 85 31.37 5.38 -9.28
N HIS A 86 31.04 6.27 -10.21
CA HIS A 86 30.10 7.38 -9.96
C HIS A 86 28.64 7.03 -10.18
N ILE A 87 28.35 6.13 -11.13
CA ILE A 87 26.95 5.77 -11.47
C ILE A 87 26.37 4.79 -10.45
N VAL A 88 27.13 3.77 -10.06
CA VAL A 88 26.63 2.70 -9.18
C VAL A 88 26.09 3.22 -7.84
N PRO A 89 26.76 4.13 -7.12
CA PRO A 89 26.20 4.68 -5.88
C PRO A 89 24.87 5.41 -6.11
N ASN A 90 24.79 6.21 -7.18
CA ASN A 90 23.55 6.93 -7.52
C ASN A 90 22.42 5.97 -7.92
N TYR A 91 22.72 4.88 -8.63
CA TYR A 91 21.77 3.84 -8.95
C TYR A 91 21.22 3.18 -7.67
N VAL A 92 22.10 2.80 -6.74
CA VAL A 92 21.71 2.20 -5.45
C VAL A 92 20.82 3.14 -4.66
N VAL A 93 21.15 4.42 -4.56
CA VAL A 93 20.32 5.44 -3.90
C VAL A 93 18.95 5.55 -4.56
N GLY A 94 18.91 5.61 -5.90
CA GLY A 94 17.68 5.71 -6.67
C GLY A 94 16.79 4.49 -6.48
N PHE A 95 17.37 3.29 -6.48
CA PHE A 95 16.63 2.05 -6.29
C PHE A 95 16.06 1.95 -4.86
N VAL A 96 16.85 2.25 -3.84
CA VAL A 96 16.41 2.28 -2.43
C VAL A 96 15.28 3.30 -2.25
N TYR A 97 15.41 4.48 -2.85
CA TYR A 97 14.37 5.50 -2.79
C TYR A 97 13.08 5.04 -3.47
N GLY A 98 13.18 4.49 -4.69
CA GLY A 98 12.03 3.94 -5.42
C GLY A 98 11.29 2.87 -4.62
N ALA A 99 12.03 1.91 -4.05
CA ALA A 99 11.46 0.85 -3.22
C ALA A 99 10.74 1.40 -1.95
N LEU A 100 11.30 2.43 -1.31
CA LEU A 100 10.67 3.08 -0.15
C LEU A 100 9.38 3.81 -0.53
N VAL A 101 9.39 4.55 -1.64
CA VAL A 101 8.21 5.29 -2.12
C VAL A 101 7.11 4.33 -2.54
N GLU A 102 7.47 3.27 -3.26
CA GLU A 102 6.51 2.28 -3.73
C GLU A 102 5.86 1.52 -2.57
N ALA A 103 6.65 1.04 -1.61
CA ALA A 103 6.13 0.39 -0.41
C ALA A 103 5.23 1.32 0.42
N PHE A 104 5.57 2.61 0.52
CA PHE A 104 4.73 3.59 1.18
C PHE A 104 3.41 3.81 0.44
N SER A 105 3.45 3.91 -0.89
CA SER A 105 2.26 4.08 -1.73
C SER A 105 1.32 2.87 -1.61
N CYS A 106 1.85 1.65 -1.62
CA CYS A 106 1.09 0.42 -1.38
C CYS A 106 0.40 0.47 -0.02
N GLU A 107 1.12 0.80 1.05
CA GLU A 107 0.52 0.89 2.40
C GLU A 107 -0.61 1.93 2.47
N GLN A 108 -0.46 3.10 1.83
CA GLN A 108 -1.51 4.12 1.81
C GLN A 108 -2.71 3.66 0.98
N ASN A 109 -2.48 2.99 -0.15
CA ASN A 109 -3.54 2.43 -0.98
C ASN A 109 -4.33 1.35 -0.22
N ALA A 110 -3.65 0.38 0.39
CA ALA A 110 -4.27 -0.67 1.19
C ALA A 110 -5.10 -0.08 2.34
N ARG A 111 -4.57 0.95 3.02
CA ARG A 111 -5.30 1.68 4.07
C ARG A 111 -6.55 2.36 3.54
N MET A 112 -6.47 3.04 2.40
CA MET A 112 -7.61 3.70 1.76
C MET A 112 -8.69 2.69 1.40
N MET A 113 -8.34 1.57 0.77
CA MET A 113 -9.27 0.51 0.42
C MET A 113 -9.94 -0.12 1.65
N ALA A 114 -9.17 -0.34 2.71
CA ALA A 114 -9.72 -0.86 3.97
C ALA A 114 -10.72 0.12 4.62
N MET A 115 -10.42 1.41 4.62
CA MET A 115 -11.32 2.45 5.14
C MET A 115 -12.59 2.59 4.30
N GLU A 116 -12.48 2.50 2.97
CA GLU A 116 -13.64 2.50 2.08
C GLU A 116 -14.53 1.29 2.33
N GLY A 117 -13.96 0.09 2.44
CA GLY A 117 -14.67 -1.13 2.81
C GLY A 117 -15.39 -1.01 4.16
N ALA A 118 -14.71 -0.47 5.18
CA ALA A 118 -15.29 -0.23 6.49
C ALA A 118 -16.46 0.78 6.43
N THR A 119 -16.31 1.85 5.65
CA THR A 119 -17.36 2.86 5.46
C THR A 119 -18.59 2.27 4.78
N ASN A 120 -18.40 1.44 3.76
CA ASN A 120 -19.49 0.78 3.06
C ASN A 120 -20.21 -0.22 3.96
N SER A 121 -19.48 -0.99 4.76
CA SER A 121 -20.04 -1.91 5.75
C SER A 121 -20.85 -1.16 6.82
N ALA A 122 -20.32 -0.02 7.31
CA ALA A 122 -21.07 0.83 8.27
C ALA A 122 -22.37 1.38 7.69
N LYS A 123 -22.37 1.84 6.43
CA LYS A 123 -23.58 2.30 5.74
C LYS A 123 -24.61 1.18 5.60
N GLN A 124 -24.17 -0.04 5.32
CA GLN A 124 -25.06 -1.19 5.24
C GLN A 124 -25.67 -1.52 6.60
N MET A 125 -24.89 -1.56 7.68
CA MET A 125 -25.38 -1.77 9.03
C MET A 125 -26.40 -0.70 9.46
N LEU A 126 -26.14 0.58 9.14
CA LEU A 126 -27.09 1.65 9.41
C LEU A 126 -28.42 1.42 8.70
N LYS A 127 -28.40 0.99 7.44
CA LYS A 127 -29.60 0.67 6.68
C LYS A 127 -30.40 -0.49 7.30
N GLU A 128 -29.71 -1.53 7.74
CA GLU A 128 -30.32 -2.67 8.42
C GLU A 128 -30.96 -2.24 9.76
N LEU A 129 -30.23 -1.44 10.55
CA LEU A 129 -30.76 -0.90 11.80
C LEU A 129 -31.98 0.02 11.61
N ASP A 130 -31.97 0.83 10.55
CA ASP A 130 -33.16 1.67 10.19
C ASP A 130 -34.37 0.82 9.87
N ILE A 131 -34.21 -0.28 9.18
CA ILE A 131 -35.29 -1.23 8.87
C ILE A 131 -35.84 -1.86 10.18
N GLU A 132 -34.96 -2.33 11.05
CA GLU A 132 -35.32 -2.92 12.33
C GLU A 132 -36.02 -1.91 13.25
N TYR A 133 -35.48 -0.70 13.34
CA TYR A 133 -36.08 0.40 14.10
C TYR A 133 -37.50 0.71 13.62
N ASN A 134 -37.68 0.87 12.31
CA ASN A 134 -39.02 1.15 11.75
C ASN A 134 -40.00 0.00 11.98
N ARG A 135 -39.54 -1.25 11.90
CA ARG A 135 -40.33 -2.44 12.21
C ARG A 135 -40.75 -2.46 13.68
N ALA A 136 -39.83 -2.23 14.60
CA ALA A 136 -40.10 -2.15 16.02
C ALA A 136 -41.09 -1.01 16.37
N ARG A 137 -40.88 0.17 15.77
CA ARG A 137 -41.75 1.33 15.92
C ARG A 137 -43.18 1.03 15.43
N GLN A 138 -43.31 0.40 14.24
CA GLN A 138 -44.64 0.03 13.73
C GLN A 138 -45.31 -1.02 14.61
N ALA A 139 -44.59 -1.99 15.15
CA ALA A 139 -45.13 -2.98 16.07
C ALA A 139 -45.65 -2.34 17.36
N ALA A 140 -44.86 -1.40 17.95
CA ALA A 140 -45.29 -0.66 19.15
C ALA A 140 -46.56 0.16 18.91
N ILE A 141 -46.63 0.92 17.82
CA ILE A 141 -47.79 1.70 17.44
C ILE A 141 -49.01 0.78 17.24
N THR A 142 -48.85 -0.35 16.57
CA THR A 142 -49.91 -1.32 16.34
C THR A 142 -50.44 -1.91 17.66
N GLN A 143 -49.53 -2.21 18.58
CA GLN A 143 -49.89 -2.68 19.91
C GLN A 143 -50.69 -1.65 20.69
N GLU A 144 -50.25 -0.39 20.76
CA GLU A 144 -50.95 0.71 21.41
C GLU A 144 -52.38 0.89 20.85
N ILE A 145 -52.53 0.89 19.52
CA ILE A 145 -53.85 1.00 18.87
C ILE A 145 -54.72 -0.20 19.25
N THR A 146 -54.18 -1.40 19.28
CA THR A 146 -54.89 -2.63 19.63
C THR A 146 -55.38 -2.60 21.07
N GLU A 147 -54.56 -2.11 22.00
CA GLU A 147 -54.91 -1.96 23.42
C GLU A 147 -56.05 -0.92 23.62
N VAL A 148 -55.96 0.22 22.92
CA VAL A 148 -57.00 1.25 22.95
C VAL A 148 -58.34 0.71 22.44
N ILE A 149 -58.32 -0.03 21.30
CA ILE A 149 -59.52 -0.62 20.72
C ILE A 149 -60.12 -1.70 21.63
N ALA A 150 -59.29 -2.53 22.25
CA ALA A 150 -59.71 -3.57 23.19
C ALA A 150 -60.34 -2.95 24.44
N GLY A 151 -59.75 -1.87 24.98
CA GLY A 151 -60.29 -1.09 26.08
C GLY A 151 -61.66 -0.47 25.77
N ALA A 152 -61.79 0.14 24.60
CA ALA A 152 -63.10 0.74 24.17
C ALA A 152 -64.15 -0.34 23.96
N LYS A 153 -63.85 -1.51 23.41
CA LYS A 153 -64.82 -2.62 23.29
C LYS A 153 -65.27 -3.16 24.66
N SER A 154 -64.34 -3.27 25.58
CA SER A 154 -64.58 -3.74 26.94
C SER A 154 -65.56 -2.79 27.71
N GLN A 155 -65.39 -1.47 27.55
CA GLN A 155 -66.34 -0.48 28.16
C GLN A 155 -67.75 -0.52 27.55
N LYS A 156 -67.82 -0.74 26.22
CA LYS A 156 -69.14 -0.88 25.55
C LYS A 156 -69.92 -2.13 26.03
N LYS A 157 -69.21 -3.22 26.34
CA LYS A 157 -69.82 -4.44 26.88
C LYS A 157 -70.34 -4.29 28.35
N LYS A 158 -69.73 -3.41 29.14
CA LYS A 158 -70.17 -3.15 30.53
C LYS A 158 -71.40 -2.21 30.63
N LYS A 159 -71.74 -1.49 29.55
CA LYS A 159 -72.89 -0.57 29.48
C LYS A 159 -74.17 -1.19 28.89
N LYS A 160 -74.10 -2.47 28.52
CA LYS A 160 -75.29 -3.28 28.19
C LYS A 160 -75.56 -4.31 29.30
#